data_fb4e740cdf704b8e7d819ca00c12e795
#
_entry.id   fb4e740cdf704b8e7d819ca00c12e795
#
_cell.length_a   1.000
_cell.length_b   1.000
_cell.length_c   1.000
_cell.angle_alpha   90.00
_cell.angle_beta   90.00
_cell.angle_gamma   90.00
#
_symmetry.space_group_name_H-M   'P 1'
#
loop_
_entity.id
_entity.type
_entity.pdbx_description
1 polymer ?
#
loop_
_entity_poly.entity_id
_entity_poly.type
_entity_poly.pdbx_seq_one_letter_code
_entity_poly.pdbx_strand_id
1 'polypeptide(L)'
;MKDIFSIKGKVALVTGGSRGIGSMIAAGFLSSGAKVYISSRKADACDETAKKLSEEYGGECISIPADVSNVEGIEALADAIKAKEDKLDILINNAGVAWGEPIDTYPEMGWDKVMDTNVKGIFFLTQKLLPLLREAGKTDPSRVINI
;
A
#
# COMPACT_ATOMS: atom_id res chain seq x y z
N MET A 1 -13.60 -18.39 21.17
CA MET A 1 -12.20 -17.88 21.20
C MET A 1 -12.03 -16.90 20.05
N LYS A 2 -11.50 -15.70 20.30
CA LYS A 2 -11.27 -14.74 19.22
C LYS A 2 -10.11 -15.27 18.35
N ASP A 3 -10.34 -15.43 17.04
CA ASP A 3 -9.29 -15.82 16.12
C ASP A 3 -8.31 -14.65 15.95
N ILE A 4 -7.13 -14.75 16.55
CA ILE A 4 -6.10 -13.72 16.57
C ILE A 4 -5.42 -13.52 15.20
N PHE A 5 -5.60 -14.46 14.27
CA PHE A 5 -5.07 -14.38 12.92
C PHE A 5 -6.08 -13.86 11.90
N SER A 6 -7.35 -13.71 12.30
CA SER A 6 -8.40 -13.24 11.39
C SER A 6 -8.22 -11.77 11.05
N ILE A 7 -8.23 -11.49 9.73
CA ILE A 7 -8.28 -10.13 9.19
C ILE A 7 -9.62 -9.80 8.52
N LYS A 8 -10.63 -10.65 8.77
CA LYS A 8 -11.98 -10.45 8.22
C LYS A 8 -12.57 -9.11 8.66
N GLY A 9 -13.03 -8.34 7.68
CA GLY A 9 -13.60 -7.00 7.91
C GLY A 9 -12.56 -5.91 8.19
N LYS A 10 -11.27 -6.20 8.09
CA LYS A 10 -10.19 -5.22 8.18
C LYS A 10 -10.06 -4.43 6.88
N VAL A 11 -9.57 -3.21 6.97
CA VAL A 11 -9.23 -2.35 5.84
C VAL A 11 -7.72 -2.32 5.67
N ALA A 12 -7.25 -2.66 4.48
CA ALA A 12 -5.82 -2.71 4.14
C ALA A 12 -5.48 -1.83 2.95
N LEU A 13 -4.30 -1.19 2.99
CA LEU A 13 -3.67 -0.53 1.84
C LEU A 13 -2.37 -1.25 1.50
N VAL A 14 -2.19 -1.61 0.23
CA VAL A 14 -0.97 -2.23 -0.31
C VAL A 14 -0.38 -1.34 -1.40
N THR A 15 0.77 -0.71 -1.16
CA THR A 15 1.48 0.02 -2.20
C THR A 15 2.26 -0.93 -3.11
N GLY A 16 2.44 -0.58 -4.39
CA GLY A 16 3.01 -1.52 -5.36
C GLY A 16 2.09 -2.73 -5.64
N GLY A 17 0.78 -2.58 -5.43
CA GLY A 17 -0.21 -3.66 -5.44
C GLY A 17 -0.62 -4.16 -6.82
N SER A 18 -0.18 -3.52 -7.91
CA SER A 18 -0.63 -3.88 -9.28
C SER A 18 0.07 -5.11 -9.87
N ARG A 19 1.11 -5.65 -9.22
CA ARG A 19 1.87 -6.81 -9.71
C ARG A 19 2.74 -7.45 -8.62
N GLY A 20 3.26 -8.65 -8.92
CA GLY A 20 4.27 -9.34 -8.10
C GLY A 20 3.82 -9.53 -6.65
N ILE A 21 4.72 -9.30 -5.71
CA ILE A 21 4.47 -9.51 -4.28
C ILE A 21 3.28 -8.72 -3.78
N GLY A 22 3.14 -7.45 -4.19
CA GLY A 22 2.02 -6.61 -3.76
C GLY A 22 0.66 -7.15 -4.17
N SER A 23 0.50 -7.64 -5.41
CA SER A 23 -0.76 -8.25 -5.85
C SER A 23 -1.04 -9.59 -5.17
N MET A 24 0.00 -10.37 -4.84
CA MET A 24 -0.14 -11.61 -4.07
C MET A 24 -0.60 -11.34 -2.63
N ILE A 25 -0.08 -10.29 -1.99
CA ILE A 25 -0.52 -9.86 -0.65
C ILE A 25 -1.99 -9.41 -0.71
N ALA A 26 -2.35 -8.60 -1.70
CA ALA A 26 -3.73 -8.16 -1.89
C ALA A 26 -4.69 -9.33 -2.08
N ALA A 27 -4.33 -10.32 -2.90
CA ALA A 27 -5.09 -11.56 -3.09
C ALA A 27 -5.28 -12.33 -1.77
N GLY A 28 -4.22 -12.52 -0.99
CA GLY A 28 -4.28 -13.18 0.32
C GLY A 28 -5.18 -12.45 1.32
N PHE A 29 -5.17 -11.12 1.30
CA PHE A 29 -6.03 -10.33 2.17
C PHE A 29 -7.50 -10.41 1.75
N LEU A 30 -7.80 -10.33 0.46
CA LEU A 30 -9.15 -10.49 -0.06
C LEU A 30 -9.72 -11.87 0.26
N SER A 31 -8.95 -12.94 0.02
CA SER A 31 -9.38 -14.31 0.34
C SER A 31 -9.64 -14.52 1.84
N SER A 32 -9.01 -13.70 2.67
CA SER A 32 -9.21 -13.69 4.14
C SER A 32 -10.32 -12.74 4.61
N GLY A 33 -11.05 -12.13 3.68
CA GLY A 33 -12.22 -11.29 3.96
C GLY A 33 -11.91 -9.85 4.36
N ALA A 34 -10.73 -9.33 4.05
CA ALA A 34 -10.41 -7.92 4.19
C ALA A 34 -10.87 -7.10 2.97
N LYS A 35 -11.16 -5.82 3.18
CA LYS A 35 -11.29 -4.82 2.13
C LYS A 35 -9.90 -4.30 1.79
N VAL A 36 -9.53 -4.26 0.52
CA VAL A 36 -8.17 -3.97 0.09
C VAL A 36 -8.12 -2.79 -0.88
N TYR A 37 -7.30 -1.81 -0.57
CA TYR A 37 -6.86 -0.78 -1.49
C TYR A 37 -5.51 -1.15 -2.05
N ILE A 38 -5.33 -1.04 -3.36
CA ILE A 38 -4.03 -1.17 -4.00
C ILE A 38 -3.63 0.14 -4.66
N SER A 39 -2.35 0.47 -4.62
CA SER A 39 -1.81 1.66 -5.27
C SER A 39 -0.58 1.31 -6.09
N SER A 40 -0.47 1.92 -7.26
CA SER A 40 0.72 1.90 -8.12
C SER A 40 0.72 3.10 -9.05
N ARG A 41 1.87 3.40 -9.68
CA ARG A 41 2.01 4.57 -10.57
C ARG A 41 1.22 4.46 -11.88
N LYS A 42 1.05 3.24 -12.40
CA LYS A 42 0.35 3.00 -13.68
C LYS A 42 -1.12 2.75 -13.39
N ALA A 43 -1.96 3.73 -13.71
CA ALA A 43 -3.40 3.68 -13.45
C ALA A 43 -4.06 2.45 -14.09
N ASP A 44 -3.88 2.26 -15.39
CA ASP A 44 -4.51 1.15 -16.13
C ASP A 44 -4.18 -0.21 -15.51
N ALA A 45 -2.90 -0.46 -15.20
CA ALA A 45 -2.47 -1.71 -14.58
C ALA A 45 -3.01 -1.88 -13.14
N CYS A 46 -3.16 -0.77 -12.40
CA CYS A 46 -3.72 -0.79 -11.07
C CYS A 46 -5.22 -1.12 -11.10
N ASP A 47 -5.95 -0.47 -12.00
CA ASP A 47 -7.39 -0.65 -12.19
C ASP A 47 -7.72 -2.07 -12.65
N GLU A 48 -6.99 -2.57 -13.65
CA GLU A 48 -7.15 -3.94 -14.16
C GLU A 48 -6.88 -4.98 -13.06
N THR A 49 -5.83 -4.79 -12.29
CA THR A 49 -5.50 -5.71 -11.19
C THR A 49 -6.56 -5.68 -10.10
N ALA A 50 -7.04 -4.50 -9.70
CA ALA A 50 -8.10 -4.39 -8.69
C ALA A 50 -9.38 -5.10 -9.12
N LYS A 51 -9.78 -4.90 -10.37
CA LYS A 51 -10.95 -5.56 -10.96
C LYS A 51 -10.79 -7.09 -10.96
N LYS A 52 -9.66 -7.58 -11.49
CA LYS A 52 -9.36 -9.02 -11.54
C LYS A 52 -9.38 -9.65 -10.15
N LEU A 53 -8.74 -9.03 -9.17
CA LEU A 53 -8.69 -9.55 -7.81
C LEU A 53 -10.07 -9.58 -7.16
N SER A 54 -10.91 -8.56 -7.38
CA SER A 54 -12.28 -8.54 -6.88
C SER A 54 -13.13 -9.65 -7.48
N GLU A 55 -13.01 -9.89 -8.79
CA GLU A 55 -13.73 -10.96 -9.50
C GLU A 55 -13.29 -12.35 -9.05
N GLU A 56 -11.97 -12.56 -8.86
CA GLU A 56 -11.39 -13.86 -8.53
C GLU A 56 -11.64 -14.26 -7.06
N TYR A 57 -11.54 -13.32 -6.13
CA TYR A 57 -11.63 -13.60 -4.69
C TYR A 57 -12.95 -13.18 -4.05
N GLY A 58 -13.87 -12.56 -4.80
CA GLY A 58 -15.20 -12.17 -4.33
C GLY A 58 -15.21 -11.11 -3.23
N GLY A 59 -14.11 -10.34 -3.10
CA GLY A 59 -13.95 -9.26 -2.14
C GLY A 59 -13.92 -7.88 -2.80
N GLU A 60 -13.74 -6.84 -2.01
CA GLU A 60 -13.64 -5.46 -2.48
C GLU A 60 -12.17 -5.04 -2.60
N CYS A 61 -11.64 -5.03 -3.82
CA CYS A 61 -10.32 -4.49 -4.16
C CYS A 61 -10.50 -3.17 -4.92
N ILE A 62 -9.92 -2.10 -4.40
CA ILE A 62 -10.08 -0.74 -4.95
C ILE A 62 -8.72 -0.22 -5.38
N SER A 63 -8.64 0.26 -6.62
CA SER A 63 -7.47 0.93 -7.16
C SER A 63 -7.45 2.40 -6.76
N ILE A 64 -6.30 2.88 -6.28
CA ILE A 64 -5.97 4.30 -6.12
C ILE A 64 -4.58 4.53 -6.71
N PRO A 65 -4.47 4.89 -7.99
CA PRO A 65 -3.19 5.15 -8.61
C PRO A 65 -2.49 6.35 -7.96
N ALA A 66 -1.21 6.17 -7.58
CA ALA A 66 -0.38 7.24 -7.01
C ALA A 66 1.10 6.93 -7.17
N ASP A 67 1.92 7.98 -7.18
CA ASP A 67 3.38 7.88 -7.12
C ASP A 67 3.85 8.21 -5.69
N VAL A 68 4.27 7.18 -4.96
CA VAL A 68 4.75 7.34 -3.58
C VAL A 68 6.22 7.75 -3.49
N SER A 69 6.88 8.06 -4.61
CA SER A 69 8.24 8.61 -4.62
C SER A 69 8.28 10.12 -4.36
N ASN A 70 7.14 10.79 -4.36
CA ASN A 70 7.03 12.24 -4.10
C ASN A 70 5.88 12.55 -3.14
N VAL A 71 5.97 13.73 -2.51
CA VAL A 71 5.03 14.13 -1.45
C VAL A 71 3.63 14.36 -2.00
N GLU A 72 3.51 14.91 -3.18
CA GLU A 72 2.22 15.18 -3.85
C GLU A 72 1.43 13.90 -4.08
N GLY A 73 2.09 12.85 -4.59
CA GLY A 73 1.47 11.54 -4.79
C GLY A 73 1.10 10.85 -3.48
N ILE A 74 1.94 11.00 -2.45
CA ILE A 74 1.67 10.49 -1.10
C ILE A 74 0.44 11.18 -0.49
N GLU A 75 0.35 12.50 -0.59
CA GLU A 75 -0.79 13.27 -0.08
C GLU A 75 -2.08 12.90 -0.80
N ALA A 76 -2.04 12.83 -2.14
CA ALA A 76 -3.19 12.41 -2.94
C ALA A 76 -3.70 11.01 -2.56
N LEU A 77 -2.79 10.04 -2.36
CA LEU A 77 -3.15 8.70 -1.91
C LEU A 77 -3.76 8.71 -0.51
N ALA A 78 -3.12 9.39 0.44
CA ALA A 78 -3.60 9.46 1.81
C ALA A 78 -4.99 10.13 1.90
N ASP A 79 -5.20 11.19 1.16
CA ASP A 79 -6.47 11.92 1.15
C ASP A 79 -7.59 11.11 0.47
N ALA A 80 -7.26 10.35 -0.59
CA ALA A 80 -8.21 9.44 -1.22
C ALA A 80 -8.66 8.31 -0.27
N ILE A 81 -7.75 7.77 0.56
CA ILE A 81 -8.11 6.78 1.59
C ILE A 81 -8.98 7.42 2.68
N LYS A 82 -8.59 8.60 3.20
CA LYS A 82 -9.34 9.32 4.24
C LYS A 82 -10.75 9.70 3.79
N ALA A 83 -10.95 9.97 2.51
CA ALA A 83 -12.26 10.28 1.95
C ALA A 83 -13.20 9.07 1.90
N LYS A 84 -12.68 7.85 1.99
CA LYS A 84 -13.43 6.60 1.84
C LYS A 84 -13.53 5.79 3.14
N GLU A 85 -12.60 6.00 4.08
CA GLU A 85 -12.46 5.16 5.27
C GLU A 85 -12.24 6.01 6.53
N ASP A 86 -12.90 5.62 7.61
CA ASP A 86 -12.72 6.24 8.92
C ASP A 86 -11.51 5.68 9.68
N LYS A 87 -11.01 4.51 9.25
CA LYS A 87 -9.86 3.83 9.85
C LYS A 87 -9.08 3.01 8.83
N LEU A 88 -7.82 2.76 9.10
CA LEU A 88 -6.96 1.84 8.35
C LEU A 88 -6.34 0.82 9.31
N ASP A 89 -6.65 -0.45 9.12
CA ASP A 89 -6.16 -1.51 10.01
C ASP A 89 -4.76 -2.01 9.60
N ILE A 90 -4.46 -2.03 8.29
CA ILE A 90 -3.21 -2.61 7.77
C ILE A 90 -2.64 -1.70 6.67
N LEU A 91 -1.37 -1.33 6.81
CA LEU A 91 -0.60 -0.64 5.78
C LEU A 91 0.59 -1.51 5.38
N ILE A 92 0.65 -1.88 4.10
CA ILE A 92 1.79 -2.59 3.50
C ILE A 92 2.55 -1.63 2.58
N ASN A 93 3.69 -1.18 3.04
CA ASN A 93 4.65 -0.42 2.26
C ASN A 93 5.49 -1.41 1.43
N ASN A 94 4.99 -1.77 0.25
CA ASN A 94 5.63 -2.73 -0.66
C ASN A 94 6.14 -2.06 -1.94
N ALA A 95 5.70 -0.85 -2.27
CA ALA A 95 6.25 -0.12 -3.41
C ALA A 95 7.76 0.06 -3.24
N GLY A 96 8.51 -0.32 -4.25
CA GLY A 96 9.96 -0.23 -4.21
C GLY A 96 10.54 -0.17 -5.62
N VAL A 97 11.76 0.38 -5.71
CA VAL A 97 12.56 0.43 -6.92
C VAL A 97 13.99 0.05 -6.61
N ALA A 98 14.70 -0.41 -7.64
CA ALA A 98 16.12 -0.67 -7.57
C ALA A 98 16.85 0.11 -8.67
N TRP A 99 18.13 0.37 -8.45
CA TRP A 99 19.05 0.93 -9.42
C TRP A 99 20.35 0.15 -9.36
N GLY A 100 20.69 -0.55 -10.43
CA GLY A 100 21.89 -1.37 -10.51
C GLY A 100 23.00 -0.63 -11.24
N GLU A 101 24.04 -0.21 -10.52
CA GLU A 101 25.23 0.43 -11.07
C GLU A 101 26.43 0.11 -10.17
N PRO A 102 27.67 0.00 -10.73
CA PRO A 102 28.87 -0.12 -9.91
C PRO A 102 29.03 1.06 -8.94
N ILE A 103 29.59 0.80 -7.76
CA ILE A 103 29.76 1.83 -6.73
C ILE A 103 30.60 3.00 -7.21
N ASP A 104 31.62 2.73 -8.03
CA ASP A 104 32.55 3.74 -8.55
C ASP A 104 31.88 4.76 -9.49
N THR A 105 30.77 4.38 -10.12
CA THR A 105 30.05 5.19 -11.10
C THR A 105 28.58 5.41 -10.72
N TYR A 106 28.20 5.08 -9.47
CA TYR A 106 26.81 5.16 -9.03
C TYR A 106 26.31 6.61 -9.08
N PRO A 107 25.28 6.93 -9.89
CA PRO A 107 24.85 8.30 -10.06
C PRO A 107 23.94 8.76 -8.91
N GLU A 108 24.05 10.04 -8.55
CA GLU A 108 23.18 10.68 -7.54
C GLU A 108 21.68 10.50 -7.87
N MET A 109 21.32 10.60 -9.14
CA MET A 109 19.93 10.37 -9.60
C MET A 109 19.43 8.95 -9.26
N GLY A 110 20.29 7.93 -9.34
CA GLY A 110 19.97 6.57 -8.94
C GLY A 110 19.73 6.46 -7.43
N TRP A 111 20.60 7.14 -6.66
CA TRP A 111 20.45 7.25 -5.20
C TRP A 111 19.12 7.90 -4.82
N ASP A 112 18.85 9.09 -5.35
CA ASP A 112 17.63 9.84 -5.05
C ASP A 112 16.38 9.02 -5.39
N LYS A 113 16.35 8.38 -6.55
CA LYS A 113 15.23 7.54 -6.97
C LYS A 113 14.96 6.39 -5.99
N VAL A 114 16.01 5.72 -5.53
CA VAL A 114 15.87 4.61 -4.57
C VAL A 114 15.46 5.12 -3.20
N MET A 115 16.11 6.16 -2.70
CA MET A 115 15.83 6.72 -1.39
C MET A 115 14.46 7.39 -1.32
N ASP A 116 14.04 8.11 -2.34
CA ASP A 116 12.73 8.74 -2.40
C ASP A 116 11.59 7.71 -2.32
N THR A 117 11.71 6.60 -3.05
CA THR A 117 10.67 5.56 -3.05
C THR A 117 10.76 4.66 -1.82
N ASN A 118 11.95 4.10 -1.56
CA ASN A 118 12.10 2.99 -0.59
C ASN A 118 12.27 3.45 0.86
N VAL A 119 12.55 4.74 1.09
CA VAL A 119 12.76 5.28 2.44
C VAL A 119 11.81 6.44 2.71
N LYS A 120 11.93 7.52 1.97
CA LYS A 120 11.14 8.74 2.15
C LYS A 120 9.64 8.47 1.94
N GLY A 121 9.29 7.73 0.88
CA GLY A 121 7.91 7.38 0.59
C GLY A 121 7.24 6.59 1.71
N ILE A 122 7.93 5.62 2.27
CA ILE A 122 7.47 4.81 3.41
C ILE A 122 7.19 5.69 4.64
N PHE A 123 8.13 6.57 4.96
CA PHE A 123 8.02 7.44 6.12
C PHE A 123 6.82 8.40 5.99
N PHE A 124 6.75 9.15 4.90
CA PHE A 124 5.71 10.17 4.74
C PHE A 124 4.32 9.58 4.49
N LEU A 125 4.19 8.46 3.76
CA LEU A 125 2.89 7.80 3.62
C LEU A 125 2.37 7.30 4.97
N THR A 126 3.23 6.65 5.75
CA THR A 126 2.87 6.21 7.11
C THR A 126 2.46 7.42 7.97
N GLN A 127 3.22 8.51 7.94
CA GLN A 127 2.91 9.74 8.67
C GLN A 127 1.53 10.32 8.29
N LYS A 128 1.22 10.42 6.99
CA LYS A 128 -0.05 10.96 6.50
C LYS A 128 -1.26 10.08 6.85
N LEU A 129 -1.03 8.77 7.00
CA LEU A 129 -2.07 7.80 7.37
C LEU A 129 -2.16 7.53 8.88
N LEU A 130 -1.28 8.12 9.69
CA LEU A 130 -1.30 7.93 11.16
C LEU A 130 -2.66 8.18 11.81
N PRO A 131 -3.46 9.19 11.40
CA PRO A 131 -4.79 9.38 12.01
C PRO A 131 -5.69 8.16 11.84
N LEU A 132 -5.74 7.56 10.65
CA LEU A 132 -6.54 6.36 10.39
C LEU A 132 -5.99 5.12 11.07
N LEU A 133 -4.66 4.96 11.11
CA LEU A 133 -3.99 3.86 11.81
C LEU A 133 -4.24 3.93 13.33
N ARG A 134 -4.18 5.11 13.91
CA ARG A 134 -4.47 5.34 15.34
C ARG A 134 -5.94 5.06 15.65
N GLU A 135 -6.85 5.43 14.76
CA GLU A 135 -8.28 5.15 14.95
C GLU A 135 -8.54 3.64 14.98
N ALA A 136 -7.99 2.89 14.03
CA ALA A 136 -8.06 1.42 14.05
C ALA A 136 -7.44 0.83 15.32
N GLY A 137 -6.32 1.39 15.77
CA GLY A 137 -5.59 0.94 16.96
C GLY A 137 -6.32 1.08 18.29
N LYS A 138 -7.43 1.83 18.35
CA LYS A 138 -8.25 1.96 19.56
C LYS A 138 -8.95 0.65 19.95
N THR A 139 -9.26 -0.19 18.98
CA THR A 139 -10.02 -1.44 19.19
C THR A 139 -9.18 -2.70 18.98
N ASP A 140 -8.25 -2.67 18.03
CA ASP A 140 -7.33 -3.76 17.72
C ASP A 140 -6.08 -3.14 17.06
N PRO A 141 -4.85 -3.49 17.49
CA PRO A 141 -3.65 -2.84 16.99
C PRO A 141 -3.60 -2.80 15.47
N SER A 142 -3.41 -1.61 14.88
CA SER A 142 -3.10 -1.49 13.47
C SER A 142 -1.70 -2.02 13.16
N ARG A 143 -1.49 -2.43 11.92
CA ARG A 143 -0.23 -3.06 11.51
C ARG A 143 0.37 -2.30 10.34
N VAL A 144 1.63 -1.88 10.48
CA VAL A 144 2.43 -1.29 9.41
C VAL A 144 3.56 -2.25 9.10
N ILE A 145 3.63 -2.71 7.86
CA ILE A 145 4.62 -3.69 7.40
C ILE A 145 5.38 -3.09 6.21
N ASN A 146 6.69 -3.10 6.29
CA ASN A 146 7.60 -2.66 5.22
C ASN A 146 8.26 -3.90 4.60
N ILE A 147 8.20 -4.00 3.27
CA ILE A 147 8.77 -5.10 2.50
C ILE A 147 10.12 -4.66 1.90
#